data_6bfffa30fabcb89b54bf54e16bb46985
#
_entry.id   6bfffa30fabcb89b54bf54e16bb46985
#
_cell.length_a   1.000
_cell.length_b   1.000
_cell.length_c   1.000
_cell.angle_alpha   90.00
_cell.angle_beta   90.00
_cell.angle_gamma   90.00
#
_symmetry.space_group_name_H-M   'P 1'
#
loop_
_entity.id
_entity.type
_entity.pdbx_description
1 polymer ?
#
loop_
_entity_poly.entity_id
_entity_poly.type
_entity_poly.pdbx_seq_one_letter_code
_entity_poly.pdbx_strand_id
1 'polypeptide(L)'
;MRKLLYRTLALSYGAYFNSTALFSEKEAGKRAFKTFTTPRKGRILPVHQEYLQEYLGKKILVNNTGLQTYEWPGTGETVLLMHGWESNAFRWRYLIEKLQEREFNIVAFDAPGHGYSEGNRLNVVTYADSARQLIDLYRPKHIIGHSMGGLATLHNQYQNPNTSIEKIVTLGAPAELSELMAHYQNLVRFNNKVLEALDKHVYEHFNYRVHDISTPKFAKSIAQQGLIIHDEWDTITPFNASERLHQNWKNSSLIKTTGLGHSLHQEEINLQIVDFLSS
;
A
#
# COMPACT_ATOMS: atom_id res chain seq x y z
N MET A 1 -18.59 0.92 23.38
CA MET A 1 -19.66 0.92 22.35
C MET A 1 -19.11 0.72 20.92
N ARG A 2 -18.25 1.61 20.37
CA ARG A 2 -17.74 1.46 18.99
C ARG A 2 -17.05 0.12 18.69
N LYS A 3 -16.14 -0.38 19.55
CA LYS A 3 -15.46 -1.67 19.35
C LYS A 3 -16.45 -2.87 19.27
N LEU A 4 -17.49 -2.86 20.09
CA LEU A 4 -18.54 -3.92 20.08
C LEU A 4 -19.32 -3.87 18.75
N LEU A 5 -19.73 -2.68 18.31
CA LEU A 5 -20.42 -2.50 17.02
C LEU A 5 -19.61 -2.99 15.83
N TYR A 6 -18.31 -2.65 15.78
CA TYR A 6 -17.41 -3.14 14.72
C TYR A 6 -17.26 -4.66 14.74
N ARG A 7 -17.14 -5.25 15.93
CA ARG A 7 -17.05 -6.70 16.08
C ARG A 7 -18.35 -7.39 15.62
N THR A 8 -19.51 -6.89 16.01
CA THR A 8 -20.81 -7.42 15.57
C THR A 8 -20.96 -7.31 14.06
N LEU A 9 -20.60 -6.18 13.46
CA LEU A 9 -20.63 -5.99 12.02
C LEU A 9 -19.69 -6.97 11.29
N ALA A 10 -18.47 -7.15 11.78
CA ALA A 10 -17.52 -8.10 11.21
C ALA A 10 -18.08 -9.53 11.23
N LEU A 11 -18.63 -9.96 12.37
CA LEU A 11 -19.24 -11.29 12.52
C LEU A 11 -20.48 -11.48 11.62
N SER A 12 -21.30 -10.43 11.42
CA SER A 12 -22.44 -10.50 10.51
C SER A 12 -22.01 -10.70 9.05
N TYR A 13 -20.90 -10.10 8.62
CA TYR A 13 -20.31 -10.38 7.32
C TYR A 13 -19.85 -11.84 7.20
N GLY A 14 -19.20 -12.39 8.23
CA GLY A 14 -18.78 -13.79 8.23
C GLY A 14 -19.95 -14.75 8.12
N ALA A 15 -20.99 -14.55 8.93
CA ALA A 15 -22.23 -15.32 8.84
C ALA A 15 -22.85 -15.24 7.45
N TYR A 16 -22.92 -14.05 6.88
CA TYR A 16 -23.42 -13.81 5.53
C TYR A 16 -22.62 -14.56 4.46
N PHE A 17 -21.28 -14.52 4.51
CA PHE A 17 -20.43 -15.23 3.55
C PHE A 17 -20.58 -16.75 3.71
N ASN A 18 -20.58 -17.25 4.94
CA ASN A 18 -20.75 -18.67 5.22
C ASN A 18 -22.11 -19.19 4.72
N SER A 19 -23.20 -18.43 4.95
CA SER A 19 -24.53 -18.77 4.45
C SER A 19 -24.59 -18.73 2.93
N THR A 20 -23.96 -17.73 2.29
CA THR A 20 -23.87 -17.64 0.82
C THR A 20 -23.14 -18.87 0.25
N ALA A 21 -22.06 -19.33 0.92
CA ALA A 21 -21.28 -20.48 0.48
C ALA A 21 -22.06 -21.81 0.49
N LEU A 22 -23.15 -21.91 1.26
CA LEU A 22 -24.04 -23.09 1.19
C LEU A 22 -24.76 -23.21 -0.14
N PHE A 23 -24.97 -22.10 -0.84
CA PHE A 23 -25.67 -22.06 -2.13
C PHE A 23 -24.72 -21.83 -3.29
N SER A 24 -23.66 -21.02 -3.10
CA SER A 24 -22.65 -20.71 -4.12
C SER A 24 -21.34 -20.29 -3.48
N GLU A 25 -20.35 -21.17 -3.49
CA GLU A 25 -18.99 -20.85 -3.04
C GLU A 25 -18.38 -19.71 -3.87
N LYS A 26 -18.58 -19.72 -5.20
CA LYS A 26 -18.11 -18.67 -6.11
C LYS A 26 -18.64 -17.29 -5.71
N GLU A 27 -19.93 -17.17 -5.44
CA GLU A 27 -20.54 -15.90 -5.03
C GLU A 27 -20.06 -15.48 -3.63
N ALA A 28 -19.87 -16.41 -2.70
CA ALA A 28 -19.32 -16.12 -1.37
C ALA A 28 -17.89 -15.58 -1.46
N GLY A 29 -17.02 -16.21 -2.22
CA GLY A 29 -15.65 -15.75 -2.46
C GLY A 29 -15.60 -14.36 -3.09
N LYS A 30 -16.42 -14.11 -4.12
CA LYS A 30 -16.56 -12.79 -4.76
C LYS A 30 -17.00 -11.70 -3.77
N ARG A 31 -17.96 -11.98 -2.90
CA ARG A 31 -18.46 -11.05 -1.87
C ARG A 31 -17.41 -10.77 -0.80
N ALA A 32 -16.73 -11.83 -0.34
CA ALA A 32 -15.63 -11.69 0.61
C ALA A 32 -14.49 -10.83 0.03
N PHE A 33 -14.08 -11.07 -1.22
CA PHE A 33 -13.10 -10.27 -1.93
C PHE A 33 -13.55 -8.81 -2.10
N LYS A 34 -14.80 -8.59 -2.53
CA LYS A 34 -15.36 -7.24 -2.65
C LYS A 34 -15.28 -6.48 -1.32
N THR A 35 -15.65 -7.12 -0.21
CA THR A 35 -15.62 -6.51 1.13
C THR A 35 -14.19 -6.22 1.58
N PHE A 36 -13.26 -7.12 1.33
CA PHE A 36 -11.84 -6.96 1.64
C PHE A 36 -11.20 -5.78 0.90
N THR A 37 -11.57 -5.59 -0.37
CA THR A 37 -10.96 -4.59 -1.26
C THR A 37 -11.70 -3.24 -1.27
N THR A 38 -12.78 -3.07 -0.50
CA THR A 38 -13.55 -1.82 -0.41
C THR A 38 -13.10 -1.01 0.81
N PRO A 39 -12.38 0.12 0.63
CA PRO A 39 -12.00 0.99 1.72
C PRO A 39 -13.23 1.70 2.32
N ARG A 40 -13.25 1.84 3.64
CA ARG A 40 -14.31 2.56 4.38
C ARG A 40 -13.91 3.98 4.73
N LYS A 41 -12.62 4.28 4.62
CA LYS A 41 -11.99 5.57 4.90
C LYS A 41 -11.02 5.92 3.76
N GLY A 42 -10.20 6.94 3.96
CA GLY A 42 -9.16 7.31 3.00
C GLY A 42 -9.59 8.39 2.01
N ARG A 43 -10.87 8.78 1.98
CA ARG A 43 -11.33 9.96 1.23
C ARG A 43 -10.83 11.26 1.88
N ILE A 44 -10.74 12.32 1.08
CA ILE A 44 -10.30 13.63 1.56
C ILE A 44 -11.26 14.15 2.62
N LEU A 45 -10.71 14.55 3.75
CA LEU A 45 -11.44 15.25 4.80
C LEU A 45 -11.29 16.77 4.61
N PRO A 46 -12.23 17.60 5.14
CA PRO A 46 -12.12 19.05 5.03
C PRO A 46 -10.76 19.62 5.47
N VAL A 47 -10.17 19.08 6.52
CA VAL A 47 -8.85 19.48 7.03
C VAL A 47 -7.69 19.16 6.05
N HIS A 48 -7.89 18.27 5.10
CA HIS A 48 -6.89 17.93 4.07
C HIS A 48 -6.99 18.82 2.84
N GLN A 49 -8.18 19.41 2.60
CA GLN A 49 -8.51 20.07 1.33
C GLN A 49 -7.63 21.27 1.07
N GLU A 50 -7.48 22.17 2.03
CA GLU A 50 -6.70 23.40 1.89
C GLU A 50 -5.27 23.08 1.41
N TYR A 51 -4.59 22.17 2.10
CA TYR A 51 -3.24 21.75 1.74
C TYR A 51 -3.16 21.07 0.36
N LEU A 52 -4.05 20.11 0.09
CA LEU A 52 -3.96 19.33 -1.14
C LEU A 52 -4.42 20.07 -2.40
N GLN A 53 -5.34 21.04 -2.27
CA GLN A 53 -5.82 21.82 -3.40
C GLN A 53 -4.74 22.71 -4.01
N GLU A 54 -3.79 23.18 -3.20
CA GLU A 54 -2.65 23.99 -3.65
C GLU A 54 -1.72 23.21 -4.59
N TYR A 55 -1.64 21.87 -4.42
CA TYR A 55 -0.72 20.99 -5.12
C TYR A 55 -1.40 20.00 -6.06
N LEU A 56 -2.62 20.29 -6.49
CA LEU A 56 -3.33 19.43 -7.44
C LEU A 56 -2.57 19.33 -8.76
N GLY A 57 -2.10 18.12 -9.05
CA GLY A 57 -1.52 17.77 -10.32
C GLY A 57 -2.58 17.30 -11.33
N LYS A 58 -2.17 16.45 -12.25
CA LYS A 58 -3.03 15.92 -13.31
C LYS A 58 -3.96 14.84 -12.77
N LYS A 59 -5.14 14.72 -13.38
CA LYS A 59 -5.96 13.52 -13.27
C LYS A 59 -5.57 12.57 -14.38
N ILE A 60 -5.03 11.40 -14.02
CA ILE A 60 -4.47 10.41 -14.95
C ILE A 60 -5.43 9.24 -15.05
N LEU A 61 -5.76 8.83 -16.27
CA LEU A 61 -6.63 7.68 -16.51
C LEU A 61 -5.79 6.39 -16.55
N VAL A 62 -6.01 5.50 -15.58
CA VAL A 62 -5.38 4.18 -15.49
C VAL A 62 -6.48 3.11 -15.46
N ASN A 63 -6.49 2.21 -16.44
CA ASN A 63 -7.49 1.14 -16.54
C ASN A 63 -8.93 1.65 -16.35
N ASN A 64 -9.30 2.74 -17.03
CA ASN A 64 -10.59 3.44 -16.93
C ASN A 64 -10.92 4.02 -15.54
N THR A 65 -9.93 4.22 -14.68
CA THR A 65 -10.08 4.85 -13.35
C THR A 65 -9.26 6.13 -13.33
N GLY A 66 -9.89 7.25 -13.06
CA GLY A 66 -9.20 8.54 -12.90
C GLY A 66 -8.46 8.60 -11.58
N LEU A 67 -7.13 8.72 -11.62
CA LEU A 67 -6.28 8.89 -10.45
C LEU A 67 -5.87 10.34 -10.28
N GLN A 68 -6.04 10.88 -9.09
CA GLN A 68 -5.58 12.22 -8.77
C GLN A 68 -4.12 12.19 -8.35
N THR A 69 -3.29 12.98 -9.02
CA THR A 69 -1.90 13.23 -8.63
C THR A 69 -1.73 14.58 -7.95
N TYR A 70 -0.62 14.74 -7.25
CA TYR A 70 -0.18 15.97 -6.59
C TYR A 70 1.29 16.16 -6.90
N GLU A 71 1.68 17.41 -7.17
CA GLU A 71 3.03 17.73 -7.64
C GLU A 71 3.62 18.89 -6.83
N TRP A 72 4.81 18.68 -6.27
CA TRP A 72 5.64 19.70 -5.64
C TRP A 72 6.92 19.82 -6.46
N PRO A 73 6.99 20.79 -7.36
CA PRO A 73 8.14 20.96 -8.25
C PRO A 73 9.42 21.22 -7.48
N GLY A 74 10.51 20.58 -7.91
CA GLY A 74 11.87 20.77 -7.43
C GLY A 74 12.86 20.61 -8.59
N THR A 75 14.10 21.01 -8.38
CA THR A 75 15.18 20.95 -9.40
C THR A 75 15.92 19.61 -9.36
N GLY A 76 15.78 18.86 -8.29
CA GLY A 76 16.44 17.58 -8.07
C GLY A 76 15.69 16.37 -8.64
N GLU A 77 16.06 15.21 -8.16
CA GLU A 77 15.49 13.92 -8.60
C GLU A 77 14.03 13.76 -8.20
N THR A 78 13.29 13.01 -9.02
CA THR A 78 11.86 12.78 -8.76
C THR A 78 11.66 11.66 -7.77
N VAL A 79 10.83 11.91 -6.76
CA VAL A 79 10.38 10.95 -5.74
C VAL A 79 8.89 10.70 -5.92
N LEU A 80 8.49 9.42 -6.03
CA LEU A 80 7.08 9.00 -6.06
C LEU A 80 6.65 8.50 -4.68
N LEU A 81 5.54 9.03 -4.17
CA LEU A 81 4.99 8.71 -2.85
C LEU A 81 3.71 7.88 -2.97
N MET A 82 3.71 6.68 -2.36
CA MET A 82 2.61 5.72 -2.40
C MET A 82 2.04 5.46 -1.00
N HIS A 83 0.85 5.94 -0.73
CA HIS A 83 0.21 5.83 0.60
C HIS A 83 -0.34 4.42 0.88
N GLY A 84 -0.70 4.14 2.15
CA GLY A 84 -1.28 2.89 2.59
C GLY A 84 -2.80 2.80 2.45
N TRP A 85 -3.35 1.65 2.88
CA TRP A 85 -4.79 1.40 2.96
C TRP A 85 -5.51 2.42 3.83
N GLU A 86 -6.71 2.85 3.40
CA GLU A 86 -7.55 3.84 4.09
C GLU A 86 -6.84 5.17 4.43
N SER A 87 -5.84 5.55 3.60
CA SER A 87 -5.07 6.78 3.68
C SER A 87 -5.23 7.59 2.37
N ASN A 88 -4.48 8.66 2.19
CA ASN A 88 -4.40 9.47 0.96
C ASN A 88 -3.09 10.28 0.94
N ALA A 89 -2.86 11.07 -0.10
CA ALA A 89 -1.62 11.83 -0.28
C ALA A 89 -1.29 12.79 0.87
N PHE A 90 -2.29 13.30 1.61
CA PHE A 90 -2.07 14.22 2.73
C PHE A 90 -1.18 13.64 3.85
N ARG A 91 -1.07 12.30 3.94
CA ARG A 91 -0.19 11.68 4.94
C ARG A 91 1.26 12.11 4.82
N TRP A 92 1.69 12.48 3.64
CA TRP A 92 3.07 12.79 3.30
C TRP A 92 3.51 14.22 3.61
N ARG A 93 2.61 15.11 4.04
CA ARG A 93 2.86 16.55 4.21
C ARG A 93 4.17 16.90 4.93
N TYR A 94 4.49 16.23 6.03
CA TYR A 94 5.72 16.49 6.79
C TYR A 94 6.98 15.93 6.10
N LEU A 95 6.87 14.80 5.42
CA LEU A 95 7.96 14.26 4.63
C LEU A 95 8.21 15.16 3.39
N ILE A 96 7.13 15.65 2.77
CA ILE A 96 7.22 16.56 1.62
C ILE A 96 8.00 17.81 1.98
N GLU A 97 7.74 18.43 3.14
CA GLU A 97 8.50 19.58 3.62
C GLU A 97 10.02 19.28 3.66
N LYS A 98 10.41 18.13 4.19
CA LYS A 98 11.82 17.73 4.28
C LYS A 98 12.43 17.37 2.93
N LEU A 99 11.67 16.81 2.01
CA LEU A 99 12.12 16.56 0.64
C LEU A 99 12.28 17.86 -0.15
N GLN A 100 11.39 18.85 0.05
CA GLN A 100 11.52 20.18 -0.57
C GLN A 100 12.75 20.94 -0.07
N GLU A 101 13.14 20.81 1.20
CA GLU A 101 14.37 21.38 1.76
C GLU A 101 15.63 20.86 1.03
N ARG A 102 15.55 19.72 0.33
CA ARG A 102 16.61 19.10 -0.48
C ARG A 102 16.31 19.17 -1.98
N GLU A 103 15.40 20.04 -2.38
CA GLU A 103 15.06 20.35 -3.77
C GLU A 103 14.53 19.17 -4.60
N PHE A 104 14.10 18.05 -3.97
CA PHE A 104 13.48 16.94 -4.71
C PHE A 104 12.24 17.40 -5.47
N ASN A 105 12.06 16.88 -6.69
CA ASN A 105 10.80 16.95 -7.40
C ASN A 105 9.88 15.84 -6.89
N ILE A 106 8.72 16.19 -6.35
CA ILE A 106 7.90 15.23 -5.59
C ILE A 106 6.58 15.02 -6.31
N VAL A 107 6.19 13.76 -6.45
CA VAL A 107 4.90 13.34 -6.97
C VAL A 107 4.24 12.40 -5.96
N ALA A 108 3.01 12.69 -5.60
CA ALA A 108 2.15 11.76 -4.87
C ALA A 108 0.87 11.51 -5.66
N PHE A 109 0.15 10.46 -5.32
CA PHE A 109 -1.17 10.22 -5.88
C PHE A 109 -2.07 9.50 -4.90
N ASP A 110 -3.36 9.66 -5.09
CA ASP A 110 -4.36 8.88 -4.37
C ASP A 110 -4.60 7.56 -5.11
N ALA A 111 -4.49 6.46 -4.41
CA ALA A 111 -4.79 5.13 -4.94
C ALA A 111 -6.27 5.01 -5.37
N PRO A 112 -6.63 4.05 -6.25
CA PRO A 112 -8.02 3.80 -6.60
C PRO A 112 -8.91 3.68 -5.36
N GLY A 113 -10.05 4.37 -5.37
CA GLY A 113 -11.00 4.38 -4.25
C GLY A 113 -10.62 5.26 -3.04
N HIS A 114 -9.48 5.95 -3.09
CA HIS A 114 -8.99 6.83 -2.03
C HIS A 114 -8.88 8.29 -2.49
N GLY A 115 -8.73 9.19 -1.54
CA GLY A 115 -8.57 10.62 -1.79
C GLY A 115 -9.58 11.18 -2.78
N TYR A 116 -9.10 11.90 -3.79
CA TYR A 116 -9.88 12.39 -4.93
C TYR A 116 -9.88 11.43 -6.13
N SER A 117 -9.17 10.29 -6.05
CA SER A 117 -9.19 9.29 -7.11
C SER A 117 -10.54 8.60 -7.23
N GLU A 118 -10.87 8.22 -8.44
CA GLU A 118 -12.09 7.47 -8.75
C GLU A 118 -12.01 6.01 -8.27
N GLY A 119 -13.08 5.27 -8.52
CA GLY A 119 -13.21 3.90 -8.07
C GLY A 119 -13.70 3.78 -6.63
N ASN A 120 -13.85 2.54 -6.19
CA ASN A 120 -14.36 2.20 -4.86
C ASN A 120 -13.69 0.95 -4.28
N ARG A 121 -12.65 0.44 -4.91
CA ARG A 121 -11.90 -0.73 -4.49
C ARG A 121 -10.42 -0.55 -4.76
N LEU A 122 -9.61 -1.18 -3.90
CA LEU A 122 -8.17 -1.28 -4.06
C LEU A 122 -7.71 -2.69 -3.73
N ASN A 123 -6.85 -3.26 -4.56
CA ASN A 123 -6.05 -4.43 -4.26
C ASN A 123 -4.60 -4.19 -4.71
N VAL A 124 -3.68 -5.04 -4.30
CA VAL A 124 -2.25 -4.85 -4.55
C VAL A 124 -1.91 -4.82 -6.05
N VAL A 125 -2.58 -5.64 -6.87
CA VAL A 125 -2.32 -5.72 -8.32
C VAL A 125 -2.75 -4.41 -9.00
N THR A 126 -3.98 -3.95 -8.76
CA THR A 126 -4.46 -2.68 -9.33
C THR A 126 -3.67 -1.49 -8.83
N TYR A 127 -3.14 -1.53 -7.60
CA TYR A 127 -2.29 -0.48 -7.07
C TYR A 127 -0.90 -0.49 -7.74
N ALA A 128 -0.31 -1.66 -7.95
CA ALA A 128 0.94 -1.81 -8.68
C ALA A 128 0.81 -1.35 -10.15
N ASP A 129 -0.31 -1.69 -10.82
CA ASP A 129 -0.59 -1.20 -12.18
C ASP A 129 -0.72 0.32 -12.21
N SER A 130 -1.34 0.92 -11.19
CA SER A 130 -1.40 2.38 -11.05
C SER A 130 -0.01 2.98 -10.90
N ALA A 131 0.82 2.38 -10.04
CA ALA A 131 2.21 2.80 -9.85
C ALA A 131 3.02 2.71 -11.14
N ARG A 132 2.87 1.64 -11.92
CA ARG A 132 3.57 1.45 -13.20
C ARG A 132 3.28 2.60 -14.16
N GLN A 133 2.02 2.99 -14.35
CA GLN A 133 1.64 4.10 -15.23
C GLN A 133 2.24 5.43 -14.79
N LEU A 134 2.29 5.67 -13.48
CA LEU A 134 2.88 6.88 -12.91
C LEU A 134 4.41 6.88 -13.00
N ILE A 135 5.05 5.72 -12.82
CA ILE A 135 6.48 5.54 -13.02
C ILE A 135 6.87 5.83 -14.48
N ASP A 136 6.10 5.32 -15.45
CA ASP A 136 6.33 5.56 -16.87
C ASP A 136 6.17 7.05 -17.21
N LEU A 137 5.21 7.74 -16.59
CA LEU A 137 4.92 9.16 -16.85
C LEU A 137 5.94 10.10 -16.19
N TYR A 138 6.20 9.91 -14.89
CA TYR A 138 7.00 10.84 -14.07
C TYR A 138 8.48 10.44 -13.97
N ARG A 139 8.82 9.21 -14.35
CA ARG A 139 10.19 8.65 -14.33
C ARG A 139 10.93 8.89 -13.02
N PRO A 140 10.34 8.52 -11.87
CA PRO A 140 10.97 8.77 -10.58
C PRO A 140 12.28 7.97 -10.45
N LYS A 141 13.25 8.57 -9.79
CA LYS A 141 14.48 7.90 -9.34
C LYS A 141 14.24 7.14 -8.03
N HIS A 142 13.31 7.61 -7.22
CA HIS A 142 13.04 7.07 -5.90
C HIS A 142 11.55 6.82 -5.69
N ILE A 143 11.23 5.77 -4.95
CA ILE A 143 9.85 5.46 -4.57
C ILE A 143 9.78 5.25 -3.06
N ILE A 144 8.81 5.88 -2.42
CA ILE A 144 8.51 5.69 -0.99
C ILE A 144 7.11 5.12 -0.85
N GLY A 145 7.00 3.94 -0.26
CA GLY A 145 5.73 3.26 -0.06
C GLY A 145 5.43 2.97 1.41
N HIS A 146 4.25 3.36 1.87
CA HIS A 146 3.78 3.01 3.21
C HIS A 146 2.80 1.85 3.16
N SER A 147 2.98 0.84 4.03
CA SER A 147 2.03 -0.26 4.19
C SER A 147 1.70 -0.92 2.84
N MET A 148 0.44 -0.91 2.40
CA MET A 148 0.04 -1.42 1.08
C MET A 148 0.75 -0.70 -0.08
N GLY A 149 1.12 0.57 0.05
CA GLY A 149 1.94 1.28 -0.95
C GLY A 149 3.33 0.66 -1.09
N GLY A 150 3.95 0.24 0.02
CA GLY A 150 5.22 -0.49 0.01
C GLY A 150 5.11 -1.87 -0.64
N LEU A 151 4.07 -2.64 -0.29
CA LEU A 151 3.77 -3.92 -0.93
C LEU A 151 3.56 -3.77 -2.45
N ALA A 152 2.78 -2.78 -2.88
CA ALA A 152 2.51 -2.53 -4.30
C ALA A 152 3.76 -2.07 -5.05
N THR A 153 4.63 -1.27 -4.42
CA THR A 153 5.93 -0.86 -4.99
C THR A 153 6.82 -2.07 -5.28
N LEU A 154 6.99 -2.95 -4.29
CA LEU A 154 7.83 -4.15 -4.44
C LEU A 154 7.23 -5.13 -5.44
N HIS A 155 5.90 -5.28 -5.46
CA HIS A 155 5.20 -6.09 -6.47
C HIS A 155 5.41 -5.53 -7.88
N ASN A 156 5.25 -4.21 -8.07
CA ASN A 156 5.49 -3.58 -9.36
C ASN A 156 6.94 -3.76 -9.81
N GLN A 157 7.93 -3.53 -8.94
CA GLN A 157 9.34 -3.65 -9.29
C GLN A 157 9.72 -5.10 -9.63
N TYR A 158 9.09 -6.08 -8.99
CA TYR A 158 9.26 -7.50 -9.33
C TYR A 158 8.66 -7.86 -10.69
N GLN A 159 7.45 -7.37 -11.00
CA GLN A 159 6.75 -7.68 -12.25
C GLN A 159 7.30 -6.89 -13.46
N ASN A 160 7.69 -5.66 -13.22
CA ASN A 160 8.16 -4.71 -14.23
C ASN A 160 9.51 -4.11 -13.77
N PRO A 161 10.60 -4.88 -13.83
CA PRO A 161 11.91 -4.39 -13.36
C PRO A 161 12.29 -3.10 -14.08
N ASN A 162 12.52 -2.03 -13.33
CA ASN A 162 12.90 -0.73 -13.86
C ASN A 162 14.22 -0.29 -13.24
N THR A 163 15.27 -0.26 -14.05
CA THR A 163 16.63 0.10 -13.62
C THR A 163 16.84 1.61 -13.48
N SER A 164 15.90 2.45 -13.94
CA SER A 164 15.96 3.89 -13.70
C SER A 164 15.54 4.28 -12.28
N ILE A 165 14.85 3.38 -11.55
CA ILE A 165 14.63 3.51 -10.11
C ILE A 165 15.91 3.10 -9.40
N GLU A 166 16.41 3.94 -8.52
CA GLU A 166 17.67 3.73 -7.81
C GLU A 166 17.43 3.31 -6.35
N LYS A 167 16.49 3.98 -5.68
CA LYS A 167 16.22 3.74 -4.25
C LYS A 167 14.72 3.53 -3.99
N ILE A 168 14.44 2.57 -3.10
CA ILE A 168 13.08 2.25 -2.66
C ILE A 168 13.03 2.29 -1.14
N VAL A 169 12.08 3.03 -0.59
CA VAL A 169 11.82 3.07 0.86
C VAL A 169 10.48 2.41 1.15
N THR A 170 10.44 1.51 2.13
CA THR A 170 9.21 0.89 2.63
C THR A 170 9.01 1.19 4.10
N LEU A 171 7.81 1.66 4.44
CA LEU A 171 7.39 1.98 5.80
C LEU A 171 6.29 1.03 6.24
N GLY A 172 6.55 0.13 7.19
CA GLY A 172 5.56 -0.79 7.72
C GLY A 172 4.90 -1.68 6.65
N ALA A 173 5.63 -2.10 5.61
CA ALA A 173 5.08 -2.91 4.53
C ALA A 173 4.80 -4.35 5.00
N PRO A 174 3.65 -4.96 4.64
CA PRO A 174 3.36 -6.35 4.95
C PRO A 174 4.25 -7.30 4.13
N ALA A 175 4.58 -8.47 4.70
CA ALA A 175 5.35 -9.48 3.99
C ALA A 175 4.48 -10.28 3.02
N GLU A 176 3.34 -10.76 3.49
CA GLU A 176 2.54 -11.74 2.76
C GLU A 176 1.06 -11.29 2.66
N LEU A 177 0.49 -11.35 1.46
CA LEU A 177 -0.97 -11.15 1.31
C LEU A 177 -1.76 -12.27 2.03
N SER A 178 -1.20 -13.47 2.10
CA SER A 178 -1.81 -14.59 2.82
C SER A 178 -1.96 -14.34 4.32
N GLU A 179 -1.03 -13.61 4.95
CA GLU A 179 -1.14 -13.21 6.37
C GLU A 179 -2.24 -12.17 6.57
N LEU A 180 -2.35 -11.19 5.67
CA LEU A 180 -3.45 -10.23 5.68
C LEU A 180 -4.79 -10.91 5.48
N MET A 181 -4.85 -11.92 4.61
CA MET A 181 -6.06 -12.69 4.35
C MET A 181 -6.45 -13.56 5.56
N ALA A 182 -5.47 -14.20 6.21
CA ALA A 182 -5.71 -14.96 7.45
C ALA A 182 -6.20 -14.04 8.59
N HIS A 183 -5.64 -12.84 8.71
CA HIS A 183 -6.14 -11.84 9.66
C HIS A 183 -7.59 -11.44 9.34
N TYR A 184 -7.92 -11.20 8.08
CA TYR A 184 -9.28 -10.90 7.63
C TYR A 184 -10.25 -12.04 7.94
N GLN A 185 -9.87 -13.29 7.63
CA GLN A 185 -10.66 -14.48 7.97
C GLN A 185 -10.93 -14.57 9.48
N ASN A 186 -9.90 -14.36 10.29
CA ASN A 186 -10.03 -14.40 11.75
C ASN A 186 -10.91 -13.28 12.31
N LEU A 187 -10.83 -12.08 11.73
CA LEU A 187 -11.64 -10.93 12.14
C LEU A 187 -13.11 -11.13 11.82
N VAL A 188 -13.41 -11.62 10.62
CA VAL A 188 -14.77 -11.76 10.06
C VAL A 188 -15.40 -13.11 10.41
N ARG A 189 -14.58 -14.15 10.69
CA ARG A 189 -15.01 -15.51 11.05
C ARG A 189 -15.72 -16.26 9.91
N PHE A 190 -15.28 -16.08 8.67
CA PHE A 190 -15.73 -16.96 7.60
C PHE A 190 -14.89 -18.25 7.53
N ASN A 191 -15.48 -19.30 6.96
CA ASN A 191 -14.89 -20.64 6.90
C ASN A 191 -13.89 -20.81 5.73
N ASN A 192 -13.20 -21.95 5.70
CA ASN A 192 -12.18 -22.23 4.67
C ASN A 192 -12.76 -22.32 3.26
N LYS A 193 -14.00 -22.77 3.08
CA LYS A 193 -14.65 -22.80 1.75
C LYS A 193 -14.75 -21.40 1.15
N VAL A 194 -15.08 -20.40 1.97
CA VAL A 194 -15.10 -18.98 1.55
C VAL A 194 -13.69 -18.49 1.22
N LEU A 195 -12.67 -18.86 2.01
CA LEU A 195 -11.28 -18.51 1.77
C LEU A 195 -10.78 -19.08 0.45
N GLU A 196 -11.00 -20.37 0.20
CA GLU A 196 -10.61 -21.04 -1.04
C GLU A 196 -11.32 -20.45 -2.26
N ALA A 197 -12.62 -20.15 -2.13
CA ALA A 197 -13.38 -19.49 -3.18
C ALA A 197 -12.92 -18.06 -3.45
N LEU A 198 -12.49 -17.34 -2.41
CA LEU A 198 -11.89 -16.00 -2.54
C LEU A 198 -10.54 -16.10 -3.27
N ASP A 199 -9.65 -17.01 -2.88
CA ASP A 199 -8.37 -17.23 -3.54
C ASP A 199 -8.55 -17.63 -5.02
N LYS A 200 -9.52 -18.51 -5.29
CA LYS A 200 -9.92 -18.86 -6.66
C LYS A 200 -10.40 -17.64 -7.45
N HIS A 201 -11.22 -16.78 -6.83
CA HIS A 201 -11.69 -15.54 -7.46
C HIS A 201 -10.53 -14.59 -7.78
N VAL A 202 -9.55 -14.45 -6.88
CA VAL A 202 -8.33 -13.67 -7.12
C VAL A 202 -7.57 -14.25 -8.32
N TYR A 203 -7.38 -15.55 -8.36
CA TYR A 203 -6.68 -16.22 -9.47
C TYR A 203 -7.39 -16.02 -10.83
N GLU A 204 -8.71 -16.22 -10.88
CA GLU A 204 -9.51 -16.05 -12.09
C GLU A 204 -9.47 -14.62 -12.68
N HIS A 205 -9.25 -13.59 -11.84
CA HIS A 205 -9.30 -12.19 -12.26
C HIS A 205 -7.92 -11.53 -12.41
N PHE A 206 -6.92 -12.00 -11.69
CA PHE A 206 -5.60 -11.37 -11.64
C PHE A 206 -4.46 -12.32 -11.99
N ASN A 207 -4.74 -13.60 -12.21
CA ASN A 207 -3.74 -14.66 -12.47
C ASN A 207 -2.69 -14.81 -11.34
N TYR A 208 -3.07 -14.49 -10.10
CA TYR A 208 -2.29 -14.65 -8.88
C TYR A 208 -3.09 -15.42 -7.83
N ARG A 209 -2.43 -16.28 -7.09
CA ARG A 209 -2.93 -16.81 -5.83
C ARG A 209 -2.55 -15.84 -4.70
N VAL A 210 -3.32 -15.89 -3.61
CA VAL A 210 -3.03 -15.05 -2.42
C VAL A 210 -1.60 -15.27 -1.89
N HIS A 211 -1.08 -16.50 -1.97
CA HIS A 211 0.28 -16.84 -1.53
C HIS A 211 1.39 -16.45 -2.52
N ASP A 212 1.05 -16.04 -3.75
CA ASP A 212 2.05 -15.56 -4.71
C ASP A 212 2.51 -14.13 -4.40
N ILE A 213 1.71 -13.37 -3.66
CA ILE A 213 1.99 -11.99 -3.30
C ILE A 213 2.80 -11.96 -1.99
N SER A 214 4.14 -11.92 -2.14
CA SER A 214 5.11 -12.01 -1.06
C SER A 214 6.24 -11.01 -1.27
N THR A 215 6.39 -10.02 -0.38
CA THR A 215 7.48 -9.03 -0.49
C THR A 215 8.87 -9.66 -0.30
N PRO A 216 9.09 -10.66 0.59
CA PRO A 216 10.34 -11.38 0.65
C PRO A 216 10.69 -12.14 -0.65
N LYS A 217 9.68 -12.72 -1.33
CA LYS A 217 9.88 -13.37 -2.62
C LYS A 217 10.29 -12.36 -3.70
N PHE A 218 9.61 -11.23 -3.76
CA PHE A 218 9.90 -10.16 -4.72
C PHE A 218 11.28 -9.57 -4.54
N ALA A 219 11.66 -9.32 -3.29
CA ALA A 219 12.91 -8.69 -2.91
C ALA A 219 14.17 -9.43 -3.39
N LYS A 220 14.09 -10.75 -3.59
CA LYS A 220 15.23 -11.57 -4.09
C LYS A 220 15.75 -11.10 -5.46
N SER A 221 14.89 -10.51 -6.28
CA SER A 221 15.23 -10.03 -7.64
C SER A 221 15.35 -8.50 -7.72
N ILE A 222 15.10 -7.77 -6.63
CA ILE A 222 15.19 -6.30 -6.60
C ILE A 222 16.65 -5.90 -6.38
N ALA A 223 17.23 -5.23 -7.37
CA ALA A 223 18.62 -4.78 -7.35
C ALA A 223 18.80 -3.39 -6.72
N GLN A 224 17.72 -2.60 -6.63
CA GLN A 224 17.71 -1.25 -6.08
C GLN A 224 18.17 -1.22 -4.63
N GLN A 225 18.73 -0.09 -4.20
CA GLN A 225 18.99 0.15 -2.79
C GLN A 225 17.67 0.27 -2.03
N GLY A 226 17.56 -0.42 -0.90
CA GLY A 226 16.36 -0.48 -0.08
C GLY A 226 16.57 0.12 1.30
N LEU A 227 15.63 0.97 1.74
CA LEU A 227 15.48 1.35 3.14
C LEU A 227 14.16 0.82 3.67
N ILE A 228 14.24 -0.06 4.66
CA ILE A 228 13.08 -0.65 5.31
C ILE A 228 12.97 -0.03 6.69
N ILE A 229 11.85 0.62 7.00
CA ILE A 229 11.60 1.21 8.34
C ILE A 229 10.36 0.56 8.91
N HIS A 230 10.45 0.03 10.14
CA HIS A 230 9.32 -0.63 10.78
C HIS A 230 9.37 -0.49 12.29
N ASP A 231 8.21 -0.28 12.89
CA ASP A 231 8.07 -0.18 14.33
C ASP A 231 7.82 -1.56 14.97
N GLU A 232 8.52 -1.85 16.06
CA GLU A 232 8.41 -3.13 16.78
C GLU A 232 7.02 -3.33 17.39
N TRP A 233 6.30 -2.22 17.70
CA TRP A 233 4.96 -2.25 18.27
C TRP A 233 3.85 -2.04 17.22
N ASP A 234 4.19 -2.23 15.95
CA ASP A 234 3.18 -2.18 14.89
C ASP A 234 2.15 -3.30 15.08
N THR A 235 0.90 -2.92 15.33
CA THR A 235 -0.22 -3.85 15.55
C THR A 235 -0.98 -4.19 14.27
N ILE A 236 -0.63 -3.57 13.15
CA ILE A 236 -1.27 -3.78 11.84
C ILE A 236 -0.46 -4.76 11.00
N THR A 237 0.84 -4.49 10.87
CA THR A 237 1.79 -5.37 10.21
C THR A 237 2.88 -5.74 11.21
N PRO A 238 3.04 -7.02 11.58
CA PRO A 238 4.05 -7.43 12.55
C PRO A 238 5.47 -7.11 12.08
N PHE A 239 6.35 -6.67 12.97
CA PHE A 239 7.75 -6.31 12.68
C PHE A 239 8.53 -7.40 11.93
N ASN A 240 8.26 -8.67 12.21
CA ASN A 240 8.93 -9.79 11.54
C ASN A 240 8.67 -9.81 10.00
N ALA A 241 7.67 -9.10 9.51
CA ALA A 241 7.47 -8.91 8.08
C ALA A 241 8.67 -8.21 7.44
N SER A 242 9.17 -7.13 8.08
CA SER A 242 10.34 -6.40 7.62
C SER A 242 11.65 -7.14 7.84
N GLU A 243 11.78 -7.96 8.88
CA GLU A 243 12.93 -8.84 9.05
C GLU A 243 13.03 -9.84 7.88
N ARG A 244 11.92 -10.50 7.52
CA ARG A 244 11.87 -11.41 6.38
C ARG A 244 12.14 -10.69 5.04
N LEU A 245 11.62 -9.48 4.88
CA LEU A 245 11.90 -8.66 3.71
C LEU A 245 13.40 -8.34 3.60
N HIS A 246 14.01 -7.83 4.67
CA HIS A 246 15.41 -7.48 4.73
C HIS A 246 16.34 -8.68 4.46
N GLN A 247 16.05 -9.83 5.05
CA GLN A 247 16.83 -11.08 4.83
C GLN A 247 16.86 -11.52 3.36
N ASN A 248 15.86 -11.10 2.56
CA ASN A 248 15.74 -11.47 1.15
C ASN A 248 16.08 -10.33 0.18
N TRP A 249 16.32 -9.12 0.67
CA TRP A 249 16.68 -7.96 -0.15
C TRP A 249 18.16 -7.59 0.06
N LYS A 250 19.01 -8.09 -0.84
CA LYS A 250 20.48 -8.03 -0.71
C LYS A 250 21.02 -6.60 -0.45
N ASN A 251 20.45 -5.61 -1.11
CA ASN A 251 20.92 -4.22 -1.06
C ASN A 251 20.06 -3.35 -0.13
N SER A 252 19.46 -3.92 0.92
CA SER A 252 18.63 -3.17 1.85
C SER A 252 19.29 -2.93 3.19
N SER A 253 18.84 -1.88 3.86
CA SER A 253 19.07 -1.64 5.30
C SER A 253 17.70 -1.66 6.02
N LEU A 254 17.72 -2.10 7.29
CA LEU A 254 16.54 -2.16 8.14
C LEU A 254 16.71 -1.25 9.35
N ILE A 255 15.80 -0.29 9.50
CA ILE A 255 15.69 0.55 10.69
C ILE A 255 14.49 0.06 11.50
N LYS A 256 14.79 -0.41 12.72
CA LYS A 256 13.79 -0.77 13.71
C LYS A 256 13.53 0.43 14.61
N THR A 257 12.25 0.77 14.79
CA THR A 257 11.81 1.77 15.75
C THR A 257 10.95 1.15 16.84
N THR A 258 10.68 1.88 17.90
CA THR A 258 9.89 1.41 19.04
C THR A 258 8.93 2.51 19.51
N GLY A 259 7.63 2.21 19.55
CA GLY A 259 6.60 3.09 20.05
C GLY A 259 6.05 4.12 19.07
N LEU A 260 6.46 4.09 17.78
CA LEU A 260 5.95 4.98 16.74
C LEU A 260 4.69 4.40 16.06
N GLY A 261 4.52 3.08 16.16
CA GLY A 261 3.39 2.34 15.57
C GLY A 261 3.41 2.32 14.04
N HIS A 262 2.29 1.93 13.45
CA HIS A 262 2.17 1.69 12.00
C HIS A 262 2.37 2.94 11.12
N SER A 263 2.13 4.13 11.65
CA SER A 263 2.08 5.36 10.83
C SER A 263 3.45 5.87 10.38
N LEU A 264 4.50 5.77 11.20
CA LEU A 264 5.89 6.12 10.87
C LEU A 264 6.03 7.49 10.16
N HIS A 265 5.40 8.54 10.72
CA HIS A 265 5.38 9.89 10.13
C HIS A 265 6.09 10.95 10.98
N GLN A 266 6.87 10.50 11.97
CA GLN A 266 7.63 11.35 12.87
C GLN A 266 8.81 12.02 12.14
N GLU A 267 9.26 13.17 12.64
CA GLU A 267 10.30 13.97 12.01
C GLU A 267 11.61 13.18 11.85
N GLU A 268 12.01 12.42 12.86
CA GLU A 268 13.22 11.60 12.82
C GLU A 268 13.19 10.56 11.68
N ILE A 269 12.01 9.98 11.39
CA ILE A 269 11.83 9.06 10.29
C ILE A 269 11.94 9.80 8.94
N ASN A 270 11.32 10.97 8.84
CA ASN A 270 11.38 11.78 7.64
C ASN A 270 12.83 12.19 7.32
N LEU A 271 13.62 12.57 8.32
CA LEU A 271 15.04 12.90 8.14
C LEU A 271 15.86 11.69 7.68
N GLN A 272 15.68 10.51 8.29
CA GLN A 272 16.36 9.28 7.86
C GLN A 272 16.05 8.91 6.40
N ILE A 273 14.79 9.10 5.96
CA ILE A 273 14.39 8.88 4.57
C ILE A 273 15.13 9.85 3.65
N VAL A 274 15.10 11.14 3.97
CA VAL A 274 15.73 12.17 3.15
C VAL A 274 17.24 11.95 3.05
N ASP A 275 17.92 11.66 4.15
CA ASP A 275 19.36 11.37 4.17
C ASP A 275 19.70 10.13 3.32
N PHE A 276 18.89 9.07 3.40
CA PHE A 276 19.06 7.90 2.54
C PHE A 276 18.87 8.23 1.05
N LEU A 277 17.91 9.08 0.69
CA LEU A 277 17.71 9.45 -0.71
C LEU A 277 18.83 10.35 -1.24
N SER A 278 19.42 11.18 -0.38
CA SER A 278 20.47 12.14 -0.74
C SER A 278 21.89 11.56 -0.77
N SER A 279 22.09 10.31 -0.29
CA SER A 279 23.39 9.61 -0.23
C SER A 279 23.78 8.92 -1.59
#